data_78b9cc6109028f338fd8da1dcaa8f6e4
#
_entry.id   78b9cc6109028f338fd8da1dcaa8f6e4
#
_cell.length_a   1.000
_cell.length_b   1.000
_cell.length_c   1.000
_cell.angle_alpha   90.00
_cell.angle_beta   90.00
_cell.angle_gamma   90.00
#
_symmetry.space_group_name_H-M   'P 1'
#
loop_
_entity.id
_entity.type
_entity.pdbx_description
1 polymer ?
#
loop_
_entity_poly.entity_id
_entity_poly.type
_entity_poly.pdbx_seq_one_letter_code
_entity_poly.pdbx_strand_id
1 'polypeptide(L)'
;MFPLLDIFLYFPKGSYLTDRHVDIVTYAATAYGSTVFRFAFTLLRSFHHAEDVYQETFLALHSSQQIFESDEHLKAWLLKVAGNRCRTIYREKQRHREDLIDPADFASMPITDEKAPSSEAPNVGGVWDIVDTLNNDQREAIYLFYVEGYSTEEIAKIVGVSNATIRTRLHRARAKIKQHLK
;
A
#
# COMPACT_ATOMS: atom_id res chain seq x y z
N MET A 1 -29.45 10.22 12.83
CA MET A 1 -28.76 9.23 13.67
C MET A 1 -29.17 7.85 13.14
N PHE A 2 -28.44 7.35 12.14
CA PHE A 2 -28.73 6.05 11.52
C PHE A 2 -27.82 5.01 12.18
N PRO A 3 -28.36 3.90 12.69
CA PRO A 3 -27.53 2.87 13.32
C PRO A 3 -26.77 2.07 12.24
N LEU A 4 -25.45 2.16 12.30
CA LEU A 4 -24.49 1.43 11.45
C LEU A 4 -24.51 -0.11 11.65
N LEU A 5 -25.38 -0.62 12.52
CA LEU A 5 -25.44 -2.06 12.88
C LEU A 5 -26.30 -2.92 11.94
N ASP A 6 -27.21 -2.33 11.15
CA ASP A 6 -28.12 -3.12 10.31
C ASP A 6 -27.56 -3.50 8.92
N ILE A 7 -26.40 -2.91 8.53
CA ILE A 7 -25.78 -3.24 7.24
C ILE A 7 -25.07 -4.59 7.29
N PHE A 8 -24.66 -5.05 8.48
CA PHE A 8 -23.90 -6.30 8.65
C PHE A 8 -24.74 -7.58 8.53
N LEU A 9 -26.07 -7.49 8.62
CA LEU A 9 -26.98 -8.64 8.64
C LEU A 9 -27.57 -9.03 7.29
N TYR A 10 -27.30 -8.24 6.23
CA TYR A 10 -27.98 -8.45 4.95
C TYR A 10 -27.13 -9.06 3.83
N PHE A 11 -25.85 -9.36 4.06
CA PHE A 11 -25.00 -9.96 3.04
C PHE A 11 -24.64 -11.41 3.38
N PRO A 12 -25.24 -12.39 2.70
CA PRO A 12 -24.80 -13.78 2.82
C PRO A 12 -23.37 -13.89 2.25
N LYS A 13 -22.47 -14.51 3.02
CA LYS A 13 -21.11 -14.83 2.57
C LYS A 13 -21.20 -15.55 1.21
N GLY A 14 -20.71 -14.90 0.15
CA GLY A 14 -20.52 -15.53 -1.16
C GLY A 14 -21.37 -15.04 -2.33
N SER A 15 -22.17 -13.96 -2.22
CA SER A 15 -23.02 -13.53 -3.33
C SER A 15 -22.91 -12.05 -3.71
N TYR A 16 -21.71 -11.46 -3.67
CA TYR A 16 -21.52 -10.03 -4.02
C TYR A 16 -21.49 -9.73 -5.52
N LEU A 17 -21.94 -10.65 -6.36
CA LEU A 17 -21.43 -10.71 -7.74
C LEU A 17 -22.40 -10.26 -8.81
N THR A 18 -23.57 -9.73 -8.56
CA THR A 18 -24.47 -9.52 -9.70
C THR A 18 -25.22 -8.21 -9.83
N ASP A 19 -25.25 -7.27 -8.88
CA ASP A 19 -26.11 -6.11 -9.24
C ASP A 19 -25.84 -4.73 -8.60
N ARG A 20 -24.64 -4.33 -8.14
CA ARG A 20 -24.46 -2.89 -7.79
C ARG A 20 -22.98 -2.51 -7.59
N HIS A 21 -22.38 -1.87 -8.56
CA HIS A 21 -21.04 -1.26 -8.45
C HIS A 21 -20.89 -0.32 -7.24
N VAL A 22 -21.96 0.33 -6.79
CA VAL A 22 -21.96 1.19 -5.60
C VAL A 22 -21.82 0.37 -4.33
N ASP A 23 -22.45 -0.79 -4.25
CA ASP A 23 -22.41 -1.65 -3.06
C ASP A 23 -21.02 -2.28 -2.86
N ILE A 24 -20.36 -2.69 -3.95
CA ILE A 24 -19.01 -3.27 -3.85
C ILE A 24 -17.96 -2.24 -3.42
N VAL A 25 -18.07 -1.01 -3.87
CA VAL A 25 -17.15 0.08 -3.48
C VAL A 25 -17.32 0.41 -2.00
N THR A 26 -18.57 0.55 -1.54
CA THR A 26 -18.89 0.81 -0.13
C THR A 26 -18.40 -0.33 0.76
N TYR A 27 -18.67 -1.57 0.36
CA TYR A 27 -18.18 -2.75 1.05
C TYR A 27 -16.64 -2.76 1.12
N ALA A 28 -15.99 -2.63 -0.02
CA ALA A 28 -14.54 -2.67 -0.11
C ALA A 28 -13.86 -1.53 0.68
N ALA A 29 -14.44 -0.32 0.66
CA ALA A 29 -13.93 0.81 1.43
C ALA A 29 -14.07 0.56 2.95
N THR A 30 -15.17 -0.04 3.38
CA THR A 30 -15.40 -0.37 4.78
C THR A 30 -14.50 -1.51 5.25
N ALA A 31 -14.37 -2.58 4.45
CA ALA A 31 -13.62 -3.77 4.83
C ALA A 31 -12.10 -3.60 4.67
N TYR A 32 -11.65 -2.91 3.62
CA TYR A 32 -10.24 -2.86 3.22
C TYR A 32 -9.66 -1.45 3.12
N GLY A 33 -10.46 -0.40 3.38
CA GLY A 33 -9.99 0.98 3.25
C GLY A 33 -8.77 1.28 4.11
N SER A 34 -8.79 0.89 5.38
CA SER A 34 -7.65 1.04 6.28
C SER A 34 -6.42 0.25 5.84
N THR A 35 -6.61 -0.93 5.23
CA THR A 35 -5.53 -1.76 4.68
C THR A 35 -4.86 -1.08 3.49
N VAL A 36 -5.66 -0.58 2.53
CA VAL A 36 -5.17 0.14 1.35
C VAL A 36 -4.40 1.40 1.77
N PHE A 37 -4.97 2.19 2.69
CA PHE A 37 -4.33 3.41 3.17
C PHE A 37 -2.99 3.12 3.87
N ARG A 38 -2.96 2.17 4.83
CA ARG A 38 -1.74 1.79 5.54
C ARG A 38 -0.66 1.24 4.60
N PHE A 39 -1.06 0.44 3.62
CA PHE A 39 -0.16 -0.06 2.58
C PHE A 39 0.47 1.09 1.80
N ALA A 40 -0.34 2.02 1.28
CA ALA A 40 0.14 3.17 0.53
C ALA A 40 1.04 4.08 1.39
N PHE A 41 0.65 4.35 2.65
CA PHE A 41 1.44 5.14 3.58
C PHE A 41 2.80 4.49 3.89
N THR A 42 2.83 3.17 4.09
CA THR A 42 4.08 2.43 4.30
C THR A 42 5.02 2.57 3.11
N LEU A 43 4.50 2.56 1.88
CA LEU A 43 5.32 2.68 0.68
C LEU A 43 5.79 4.11 0.42
N LEU A 44 4.93 5.11 0.57
CA LEU A 44 5.18 6.48 0.13
C LEU A 44 5.65 7.41 1.24
N ARG A 45 5.43 7.06 2.51
CA ARG A 45 5.76 7.86 3.70
C ARG A 45 5.22 9.30 3.61
N SER A 46 4.06 9.45 3.01
CA SER A 46 3.35 10.71 2.84
C SER A 46 1.87 10.47 3.00
N PHE A 47 1.23 11.19 3.92
CA PHE A 47 -0.21 11.10 4.18
C PHE A 47 -1.00 11.52 2.92
N HIS A 48 -0.65 12.65 2.34
CA HIS A 48 -1.30 13.17 1.15
C HIS A 48 -1.26 12.19 -0.02
N HIS A 49 -0.08 11.63 -0.34
CA HIS A 49 0.01 10.64 -1.41
C HIS A 49 -0.68 9.32 -1.07
N ALA A 50 -0.75 8.93 0.21
CA ALA A 50 -1.50 7.75 0.61
C ALA A 50 -3.01 7.96 0.44
N GLU A 51 -3.49 9.16 0.70
CA GLU A 51 -4.88 9.59 0.46
C GLU A 51 -5.23 9.57 -1.04
N ASP A 52 -4.34 10.11 -1.88
CA ASP A 52 -4.49 10.06 -3.34
C ASP A 52 -4.59 8.62 -3.84
N VAL A 53 -3.68 7.74 -3.39
CA VAL A 53 -3.69 6.31 -3.75
C VAL A 53 -4.97 5.64 -3.28
N TYR A 54 -5.44 5.94 -2.06
CA TYR A 54 -6.70 5.43 -1.54
C TYR A 54 -7.85 5.81 -2.47
N GLN A 55 -8.04 7.09 -2.75
CA GLN A 55 -9.12 7.59 -3.60
C GLN A 55 -9.07 6.96 -5.00
N GLU A 56 -7.91 6.96 -5.64
CA GLU A 56 -7.74 6.40 -6.98
C GLU A 56 -7.99 4.89 -7.02
N THR A 57 -7.63 4.15 -5.97
CA THR A 57 -7.88 2.71 -5.88
C THR A 57 -9.37 2.42 -5.87
N PHE A 58 -10.17 3.17 -5.10
CA PHE A 58 -11.62 2.97 -5.05
C PHE A 58 -12.36 3.55 -6.26
N LEU A 59 -11.84 4.60 -6.89
CA LEU A 59 -12.32 5.06 -8.20
C LEU A 59 -12.06 4.02 -9.29
N ALA A 60 -10.90 3.38 -9.28
CA ALA A 60 -10.59 2.28 -10.19
C ALA A 60 -11.53 1.07 -9.97
N LEU A 61 -11.87 0.76 -8.71
CA LEU A 61 -12.84 -0.29 -8.40
C LEU A 61 -14.22 0.06 -8.94
N HIS A 62 -14.68 1.31 -8.74
CA HIS A 62 -15.97 1.79 -9.25
C HIS A 62 -16.07 1.69 -10.77
N SER A 63 -14.99 1.99 -11.47
CA SER A 63 -14.93 1.94 -12.94
C SER A 63 -14.61 0.55 -13.50
N SER A 64 -14.31 -0.42 -12.61
CA SER A 64 -13.91 -1.77 -13.01
C SER A 64 -15.13 -2.61 -13.34
N GLN A 65 -15.02 -3.41 -14.40
CA GLN A 65 -15.98 -4.48 -14.72
C GLN A 65 -15.51 -5.84 -14.18
N GLN A 66 -14.52 -5.82 -13.28
CA GLN A 66 -13.94 -7.04 -12.71
C GLN A 66 -14.96 -7.76 -11.82
N ILE A 67 -15.12 -9.06 -12.04
CA ILE A 67 -15.86 -9.96 -11.17
C ILE A 67 -14.88 -10.53 -10.15
N PHE A 68 -15.21 -10.44 -8.88
CA PHE A 68 -14.40 -11.00 -7.80
C PHE A 68 -15.03 -12.28 -7.28
N GLU A 69 -14.25 -13.35 -7.23
CA GLU A 69 -14.71 -14.68 -6.82
C GLU A 69 -14.70 -14.85 -5.27
N SER A 70 -13.93 -14.02 -4.57
CA SER A 70 -13.80 -14.03 -3.12
C SER A 70 -13.33 -12.68 -2.58
N ASP A 71 -13.45 -12.53 -1.26
CA ASP A 71 -12.94 -11.36 -0.53
C ASP A 71 -11.41 -11.24 -0.65
N GLU A 72 -10.71 -12.37 -0.64
CA GLU A 72 -9.25 -12.42 -0.83
C GLU A 72 -8.87 -11.96 -2.24
N HIS A 73 -9.67 -12.34 -3.25
CA HIS A 73 -9.45 -11.88 -4.63
C HIS A 73 -9.66 -10.37 -4.74
N LEU A 74 -10.72 -9.82 -4.13
CA LEU A 74 -10.98 -8.38 -4.06
C LEU A 74 -9.83 -7.65 -3.35
N LYS A 75 -9.44 -8.12 -2.16
CA LYS A 75 -8.33 -7.55 -1.38
C LYS A 75 -7.01 -7.54 -2.17
N ALA A 76 -6.66 -8.67 -2.80
CA ALA A 76 -5.46 -8.78 -3.61
C ALA A 76 -5.48 -7.82 -4.81
N TRP A 77 -6.64 -7.64 -5.44
CA TRP A 77 -6.82 -6.70 -6.54
C TRP A 77 -6.64 -5.24 -6.07
N LEU A 78 -7.24 -4.86 -4.93
CA LEU A 78 -7.07 -3.52 -4.34
C LEU A 78 -5.59 -3.23 -4.04
N LEU A 79 -4.88 -4.16 -3.42
CA LEU A 79 -3.46 -4.01 -3.12
C LEU A 79 -2.60 -3.94 -4.39
N LYS A 80 -2.97 -4.68 -5.44
CA LYS A 80 -2.33 -4.59 -6.76
C LYS A 80 -2.49 -3.20 -7.38
N VAL A 81 -3.71 -2.65 -7.37
CA VAL A 81 -3.98 -1.30 -7.92
C VAL A 81 -3.23 -0.24 -7.10
N ALA A 82 -3.35 -0.28 -5.78
CA ALA A 82 -2.64 0.63 -4.88
C ALA A 82 -1.12 0.56 -5.05
N GLY A 83 -0.54 -0.63 -5.13
CA GLY A 83 0.90 -0.83 -5.35
C GLY A 83 1.37 -0.29 -6.70
N ASN A 84 0.57 -0.47 -7.77
CA ASN A 84 0.86 0.11 -9.07
C ASN A 84 0.91 1.65 -9.00
N ARG A 85 -0.05 2.26 -8.31
CA ARG A 85 -0.10 3.72 -8.15
C ARG A 85 1.06 4.25 -7.31
N CYS A 86 1.38 3.57 -6.20
CA CYS A 86 2.57 3.91 -5.39
C CYS A 86 3.85 3.89 -6.22
N ARG A 87 4.04 2.89 -7.07
CA ARG A 87 5.21 2.81 -7.96
C ARG A 87 5.27 3.96 -8.97
N THR A 88 4.12 4.39 -9.49
CA THR A 88 4.03 5.55 -10.40
C THR A 88 4.45 6.83 -9.68
N ILE A 89 3.86 7.14 -8.53
CA ILE A 89 4.19 8.32 -7.71
C ILE A 89 5.68 8.31 -7.33
N TYR A 90 6.21 7.15 -6.93
CA TYR A 90 7.63 7.03 -6.60
C TYR A 90 8.55 7.36 -7.77
N ARG A 91 8.23 6.89 -8.99
CA ARG A 91 9.00 7.19 -10.20
C ARG A 91 8.91 8.66 -10.59
N GLU A 92 7.76 9.29 -10.44
CA GLU A 92 7.56 10.72 -10.69
C GLU A 92 8.39 11.56 -9.73
N LYS A 93 8.39 11.23 -8.44
CA LYS A 93 9.26 11.89 -7.45
C LYS A 93 10.75 11.74 -7.76
N GLN A 94 11.18 10.58 -8.20
CA GLN A 94 12.58 10.37 -8.59
C GLN A 94 12.95 11.25 -9.79
N ARG A 95 12.13 11.31 -10.84
CA ARG A 95 12.36 12.17 -12.00
C ARG A 95 12.44 13.64 -11.60
N HIS A 96 11.49 14.13 -10.82
CA HIS A 96 11.53 15.53 -10.34
C HIS A 96 12.76 15.84 -9.47
N ARG A 97 13.29 14.88 -8.72
CA ARG A 97 14.55 15.06 -7.98
C ARG A 97 15.75 15.14 -8.92
N GLU A 98 15.75 14.35 -9.98
CA GLU A 98 16.81 14.40 -11.01
C GLU A 98 16.74 15.68 -11.84
N ASP A 99 15.54 16.20 -12.13
CA ASP A 99 15.33 17.44 -12.88
C ASP A 99 15.62 18.72 -12.07
N LEU A 100 15.59 18.64 -10.73
CA LEU A 100 15.78 19.78 -9.82
C LEU A 100 17.18 19.85 -9.20
N ILE A 101 18.05 18.87 -9.41
CA ILE A 101 19.38 18.84 -8.81
C ILE A 101 20.40 19.35 -9.82
N ASP A 102 20.76 20.63 -9.70
CA ASP A 102 22.07 21.10 -10.15
C ASP A 102 23.13 20.40 -9.29
N PRO A 103 24.18 19.81 -9.90
CA PRO A 103 25.23 19.11 -9.14
C PRO A 103 25.89 19.94 -8.04
N ALA A 104 25.72 21.28 -8.05
CA ALA A 104 26.26 22.20 -7.04
C ALA A 104 25.38 22.29 -5.77
N ASP A 105 24.11 21.91 -5.81
CA ASP A 105 23.17 22.03 -4.68
C ASP A 105 23.09 20.80 -3.78
N PHE A 106 23.79 19.72 -4.13
CA PHE A 106 23.74 18.45 -3.39
C PHE A 106 24.32 18.53 -1.95
N ALA A 107 25.05 19.57 -1.63
CA ALA A 107 25.74 19.72 -0.33
C ALA A 107 24.95 20.50 0.73
N SER A 108 23.81 21.09 0.42
CA SER A 108 23.13 22.04 1.31
C SER A 108 21.61 21.91 1.46
N MET A 109 20.99 20.84 0.96
CA MET A 109 19.56 20.68 1.19
C MET A 109 19.30 20.08 2.59
N PRO A 110 18.66 20.84 3.49
CA PRO A 110 18.10 20.25 4.68
C PRO A 110 17.02 19.26 4.25
N ILE A 111 17.06 18.06 4.79
CA ILE A 111 15.95 17.10 4.73
C ILE A 111 14.83 17.75 5.56
N THR A 112 14.05 18.60 4.93
CA THR A 112 12.81 19.08 5.54
C THR A 112 11.80 17.97 5.36
N ASP A 113 11.78 17.07 6.33
CA ASP A 113 10.58 16.30 6.65
C ASP A 113 9.46 17.31 6.92
N GLU A 114 8.53 17.45 5.97
CA GLU A 114 7.22 17.94 6.33
C GLU A 114 6.72 17.01 7.45
N LYS A 115 6.69 17.55 8.67
CA LYS A 115 6.20 16.89 9.86
C LYS A 115 4.90 16.17 9.51
N ALA A 116 4.95 14.85 9.48
CA ALA A 116 3.75 14.06 9.54
C ALA A 116 2.90 14.55 10.72
N PRO A 117 1.59 14.84 10.53
CA PRO A 117 0.76 15.26 11.64
C PRO A 117 0.80 14.17 12.70
N SER A 118 1.17 14.58 13.91
CA SER A 118 1.14 13.79 15.12
C SER A 118 -0.32 13.44 15.46
N SER A 119 -0.81 12.32 14.94
CA SER A 119 -2.00 11.67 15.47
C SER A 119 -1.69 10.19 15.61
N GLU A 120 -1.40 9.78 16.82
CA GLU A 120 -1.51 8.42 17.40
C GLU A 120 -1.25 7.23 16.47
N ALA A 121 -0.16 7.25 15.70
CA ALA A 121 0.47 6.02 15.29
C ALA A 121 1.09 5.41 16.57
N PRO A 122 0.86 4.11 16.87
CA PRO A 122 1.50 3.49 18.02
C PRO A 122 2.99 3.79 17.93
N ASN A 123 3.54 4.33 19.03
CA ASN A 123 4.96 4.67 19.16
C ASN A 123 5.79 3.39 19.10
N VAL A 124 6.05 2.91 17.88
CA VAL A 124 6.98 1.82 17.59
C VAL A 124 8.30 2.48 17.20
N GLY A 125 8.87 3.22 18.15
CA GLY A 125 10.17 3.85 17.97
C GLY A 125 11.17 2.83 17.41
N GLY A 126 11.87 3.21 16.36
CA GLY A 126 12.90 2.39 15.71
C GLY A 126 12.43 1.50 14.54
N VAL A 127 11.17 1.04 14.50
CA VAL A 127 10.70 0.19 13.38
C VAL A 127 10.55 1.02 12.10
N TRP A 128 10.07 2.23 12.21
CA TRP A 128 9.91 3.13 11.06
C TRP A 128 11.26 3.56 10.49
N ASP A 129 12.26 3.81 11.32
CA ASP A 129 13.63 4.11 10.88
C ASP A 129 14.20 2.96 10.05
N ILE A 130 13.93 1.72 10.47
CA ILE A 130 14.34 0.53 9.73
C ILE A 130 13.59 0.42 8.40
N VAL A 131 12.28 0.68 8.40
CA VAL A 131 11.47 0.66 7.17
C VAL A 131 11.96 1.72 6.18
N ASP A 132 12.41 2.88 6.65
CA ASP A 132 12.93 3.95 5.80
C ASP A 132 14.26 3.62 5.11
N THR A 133 15.02 2.68 5.66
CA THR A 133 16.23 2.15 4.99
C THR A 133 15.92 1.24 3.81
N LEU A 134 14.71 0.69 3.73
CA LEU A 134 14.28 -0.19 2.65
C LEU A 134 13.88 0.63 1.42
N ASN A 135 14.24 0.15 0.23
CA ASN A 135 13.66 0.72 -0.98
C ASN A 135 12.18 0.29 -1.13
N ASN A 136 11.46 0.96 -2.02
CA ASN A 136 10.01 0.77 -2.19
C ASN A 136 9.64 -0.69 -2.48
N ASP A 137 10.39 -1.37 -3.34
CA ASP A 137 10.18 -2.78 -3.69
C ASP A 137 10.35 -3.73 -2.49
N GLN A 138 11.30 -3.41 -1.61
CA GLN A 138 11.57 -4.16 -0.38
C GLN A 138 10.47 -3.92 0.65
N ARG A 139 9.99 -2.67 0.81
CA ARG A 139 8.87 -2.33 1.69
C ARG A 139 7.60 -3.05 1.25
N GLU A 140 7.29 -3.02 -0.06
CA GLU A 140 6.14 -3.70 -0.63
C GLU A 140 6.17 -5.21 -0.31
N ALA A 141 7.30 -5.87 -0.57
CA ALA A 141 7.43 -7.29 -0.30
C ALA A 141 7.32 -7.63 1.20
N ILE A 142 7.95 -6.84 2.08
CA ILE A 142 7.87 -7.01 3.54
C ILE A 142 6.44 -6.79 4.03
N TYR A 143 5.75 -5.75 3.59
CA TYR A 143 4.39 -5.46 4.02
C TYR A 143 3.44 -6.60 3.62
N LEU A 144 3.44 -7.00 2.35
CA LEU A 144 2.57 -8.05 1.86
C LEU A 144 2.83 -9.40 2.53
N PHE A 145 4.10 -9.71 2.84
CA PHE A 145 4.46 -10.97 3.48
C PHE A 145 4.14 -11.00 4.99
N TYR A 146 4.56 -9.96 5.75
CA TYR A 146 4.48 -9.98 7.20
C TYR A 146 3.22 -9.34 7.78
N VAL A 147 2.64 -8.36 7.09
CA VAL A 147 1.45 -7.67 7.58
C VAL A 147 0.18 -8.29 7.00
N GLU A 148 0.17 -8.56 5.70
CA GLU A 148 -1.01 -9.09 5.02
C GLU A 148 -1.02 -10.64 4.95
N GLY A 149 0.11 -11.30 5.23
CA GLY A 149 0.21 -12.75 5.33
C GLY A 149 0.24 -13.49 4.00
N TYR A 150 0.49 -12.82 2.87
CA TYR A 150 0.57 -13.45 1.56
C TYR A 150 1.82 -14.31 1.40
N SER A 151 1.69 -15.46 0.74
CA SER A 151 2.82 -16.28 0.30
C SER A 151 3.65 -15.55 -0.78
N THR A 152 4.87 -16.00 -1.02
CA THR A 152 5.74 -15.40 -2.06
C THR A 152 5.15 -15.56 -3.46
N GLU A 153 4.38 -16.62 -3.72
CA GLU A 153 3.66 -16.88 -4.96
C GLU A 153 2.52 -15.88 -5.19
N GLU A 154 1.73 -15.62 -4.15
CA GLU A 154 0.63 -14.64 -4.19
C GLU A 154 1.16 -13.23 -4.35
N ILE A 155 2.22 -12.86 -3.62
CA ILE A 155 2.89 -11.57 -3.76
C ILE A 155 3.39 -11.37 -5.19
N ALA A 156 3.99 -12.42 -5.79
CA ALA A 156 4.46 -12.37 -7.16
C ALA A 156 3.33 -12.04 -8.16
N LYS A 157 2.13 -12.61 -7.94
CA LYS A 157 0.93 -12.31 -8.74
C LYS A 157 0.40 -10.90 -8.50
N ILE A 158 0.36 -10.45 -7.24
CA ILE A 158 -0.10 -9.09 -6.87
C ILE A 158 0.82 -8.04 -7.48
N VAL A 159 2.13 -8.20 -7.31
CA VAL A 159 3.14 -7.22 -7.74
C VAL A 159 3.43 -7.31 -9.26
N GLY A 160 3.15 -8.46 -9.89
CA GLY A 160 3.40 -8.68 -11.32
C GLY A 160 4.86 -8.97 -11.64
N VAL A 161 5.57 -9.70 -10.77
CA VAL A 161 6.96 -10.12 -10.96
C VAL A 161 7.14 -11.61 -10.71
N SER A 162 8.33 -12.16 -10.97
CA SER A 162 8.58 -13.58 -10.67
C SER A 162 8.68 -13.85 -9.16
N ASN A 163 8.32 -15.07 -8.73
CA ASN A 163 8.50 -15.51 -7.34
C ASN A 163 9.98 -15.39 -6.90
N ALA A 164 10.92 -15.73 -7.77
CA ALA A 164 12.35 -15.56 -7.50
C ALA A 164 12.71 -14.10 -7.17
N THR A 165 12.08 -13.13 -7.85
CA THR A 165 12.25 -11.70 -7.56
C THR A 165 11.74 -11.36 -6.16
N ILE A 166 10.56 -11.84 -5.77
CA ILE A 166 10.01 -11.60 -4.43
C ILE A 166 10.90 -12.20 -3.36
N ARG A 167 11.36 -13.43 -3.53
CA ARG A 167 12.29 -14.08 -2.58
C ARG A 167 13.58 -13.27 -2.42
N THR A 168 14.12 -12.73 -3.51
CA THR A 168 15.30 -11.88 -3.48
C THR A 168 15.05 -10.56 -2.76
N ARG A 169 13.89 -9.90 -3.01
CA ARG A 169 13.50 -8.67 -2.32
C ARG A 169 13.38 -8.90 -0.82
N LEU A 170 12.70 -9.97 -0.39
CA LEU A 170 12.56 -10.34 1.02
C LEU A 170 13.92 -10.67 1.66
N HIS A 171 14.79 -11.41 0.98
CA HIS A 171 16.11 -11.72 1.49
C HIS A 171 16.94 -10.44 1.75
N ARG A 172 16.99 -9.53 0.77
CA ARG A 172 17.73 -8.27 0.89
C ARG A 172 17.13 -7.35 1.96
N ALA A 173 15.80 -7.29 2.07
CA ALA A 173 15.13 -6.52 3.11
C ALA A 173 15.46 -7.05 4.50
N ARG A 174 15.37 -8.36 4.73
CA ARG A 174 15.73 -9.00 6.00
C ARG A 174 17.20 -8.75 6.39
N ALA A 175 18.12 -8.80 5.43
CA ALA A 175 19.53 -8.51 5.67
C ALA A 175 19.72 -7.06 6.16
N LYS A 176 19.06 -6.09 5.54
CA LYS A 176 19.10 -4.67 5.98
C LYS A 176 18.49 -4.50 7.38
N ILE A 177 17.31 -5.07 7.63
CA ILE A 177 16.66 -5.02 8.94
C ILE A 177 17.58 -5.58 10.03
N LYS A 178 18.21 -6.73 9.76
CA LYS A 178 19.14 -7.35 10.72
C LYS A 178 20.37 -6.48 11.03
N GLN A 179 20.84 -5.68 10.07
CA GLN A 179 21.96 -4.75 10.29
C GLN A 179 21.61 -3.60 11.24
N HIS A 180 20.35 -3.15 11.25
CA HIS A 180 19.88 -2.04 12.10
C HIS A 180 19.44 -2.49 13.50
N LEU A 181 19.23 -3.79 13.71
CA LEU A 181 18.87 -4.35 15.02
C LEU A 181 20.11 -4.77 15.85
N LYS A 182 21.33 -4.60 15.33
CA LYS A 182 22.60 -4.84 16.04
C LYS A 182 23.17 -3.56 16.59
#